data_7498b6665c00ad84f9b4fab971cde35f
#
_entry.id   7498b6665c00ad84f9b4fab971cde35f
#
_cell.length_a   1.000
_cell.length_b   1.000
_cell.length_c   1.000
_cell.angle_alpha   90.00
_cell.angle_beta   90.00
_cell.angle_gamma   90.00
#
_symmetry.space_group_name_H-M   'P 1'
#
loop_
_entity.id
_entity.type
_entity.pdbx_description
1 polymer ?
#
loop_
_entity_poly.entity_id
_entity_poly.type
_entity_poly.pdbx_seq_one_letter_code
_entity_poly.pdbx_strand_id
1 'polypeptide(L)'
;MNNIWMVGPAGCGKSTIARNTAKELDIPYLCISCGIGTSATEFTGYKYPTREATKFAEFYAKKSIILIDEMTALDPSVAQVINAALANGEIETTTGTVLRHPECIIIATSNTFGNGADRQYVANNQLDASTIDRFTGAIIEVNYSVKYESQFDHEVVNYIYLLRNCIKINSLRRIASTRMIQAAEKMKKVGMSDWKDMLIINWSDTEKNIVKQYIQKVEENKTKQSTASIIEAIRKDFSNSTVTAKFKTAA
;
A
#
# COMPACT_ATOMS: atom_id res chain seq x y z
N MET A 1 18.68 9.30 -13.66
CA MET A 1 18.18 9.72 -12.31
C MET A 1 17.99 8.45 -11.50
N ASN A 2 18.72 8.31 -10.38
CA ASN A 2 18.83 7.01 -9.69
C ASN A 2 18.15 6.99 -8.30
N ASN A 3 17.37 8.03 -7.97
CA ASN A 3 16.58 8.10 -6.76
C ASN A 3 15.10 7.99 -7.12
N ILE A 4 14.40 7.03 -6.52
CA ILE A 4 12.98 6.77 -6.75
C ILE A 4 12.25 6.83 -5.41
N TRP A 5 11.10 7.47 -5.35
CA TRP A 5 10.27 7.50 -4.18
C TRP A 5 8.89 6.88 -4.46
N MET A 6 8.60 5.76 -3.82
CA MET A 6 7.32 5.09 -3.91
C MET A 6 6.43 5.49 -2.72
N VAL A 7 5.33 6.13 -3.01
CA VAL A 7 4.34 6.59 -2.02
C VAL A 7 3.04 5.80 -2.18
N GLY A 8 2.42 5.41 -1.09
CA GLY A 8 1.12 4.72 -1.16
C GLY A 8 0.73 4.02 0.14
N PRO A 9 -0.50 3.48 0.21
CA PRO A 9 -1.04 2.94 1.44
C PRO A 9 -0.22 1.76 1.98
N ALA A 10 -0.31 1.52 3.30
CA ALA A 10 0.36 0.39 3.92
C ALA A 10 -0.12 -0.94 3.30
N GLY A 11 0.83 -1.84 3.03
CA GLY A 11 0.54 -3.17 2.49
C GLY A 11 0.10 -3.21 1.03
N CYS A 12 0.35 -2.16 0.22
CA CYS A 12 0.13 -2.16 -1.23
C CYS A 12 1.27 -2.81 -2.04
N GLY A 13 2.37 -3.22 -1.38
CA GLY A 13 3.45 -3.97 -2.03
C GLY A 13 4.69 -3.18 -2.40
N LYS A 14 4.89 -1.94 -1.94
CA LYS A 14 6.06 -1.08 -2.26
C LYS A 14 7.39 -1.82 -2.10
N SER A 15 7.67 -2.35 -0.92
CA SER A 15 8.93 -3.07 -0.63
C SER A 15 9.05 -4.38 -1.42
N THR A 16 7.93 -5.01 -1.75
CA THR A 16 7.88 -6.21 -2.62
C THR A 16 8.25 -5.85 -4.05
N ILE A 17 7.75 -4.73 -4.57
CA ILE A 17 8.11 -4.23 -5.92
C ILE A 17 9.61 -4.02 -5.99
N ALA A 18 10.21 -3.27 -5.06
CA ALA A 18 11.65 -3.01 -5.05
C ALA A 18 12.48 -4.30 -5.04
N ARG A 19 12.10 -5.26 -4.19
CA ARG A 19 12.78 -6.57 -4.10
C ARG A 19 12.66 -7.38 -5.39
N ASN A 20 11.47 -7.44 -5.96
CA ASN A 20 11.23 -8.19 -7.20
C ASN A 20 11.97 -7.57 -8.37
N THR A 21 12.00 -6.24 -8.48
CA THR A 21 12.78 -5.53 -9.50
C THR A 21 14.26 -5.88 -9.39
N ALA A 22 14.83 -5.90 -8.18
CA ALA A 22 16.22 -6.30 -7.99
C ALA A 22 16.47 -7.75 -8.45
N LYS A 23 15.53 -8.65 -8.14
CA LYS A 23 15.60 -10.06 -8.55
C LYS A 23 15.49 -10.22 -10.07
N GLU A 24 14.57 -9.51 -10.71
CA GLU A 24 14.37 -9.56 -12.18
C GLU A 24 15.59 -9.00 -12.94
N LEU A 25 16.24 -7.99 -12.39
CA LEU A 25 17.44 -7.38 -12.96
C LEU A 25 18.75 -8.10 -12.58
N ASP A 26 18.67 -9.10 -11.71
CA ASP A 26 19.81 -9.83 -11.14
C ASP A 26 20.85 -8.89 -10.51
N ILE A 27 20.37 -7.93 -9.68
CA ILE A 27 21.23 -6.96 -8.98
C ILE A 27 21.13 -7.16 -7.45
N PRO A 28 22.24 -6.98 -6.72
CA PRO A 28 22.24 -7.02 -5.26
C PRO A 28 21.21 -6.06 -4.65
N TYR A 29 20.50 -6.53 -3.63
CA TYR A 29 19.43 -5.79 -2.94
C TYR A 29 19.72 -5.64 -1.47
N LEU A 30 19.60 -4.42 -0.97
CA LEU A 30 19.65 -4.09 0.46
C LEU A 30 18.34 -3.43 0.86
N CYS A 31 17.76 -3.82 1.98
CA CYS A 31 16.60 -3.15 2.59
C CYS A 31 16.99 -2.62 3.97
N ILE A 32 16.83 -1.32 4.17
CA ILE A 32 16.97 -0.66 5.47
C ILE A 32 15.57 -0.23 5.89
N SER A 33 15.03 -0.86 6.92
CA SER A 33 13.73 -0.52 7.48
C SER A 33 13.91 0.60 8.48
N CYS A 34 13.31 1.75 8.18
CA CYS A 34 13.47 2.96 8.98
C CYS A 34 12.39 3.08 10.06
N GLY A 35 12.75 3.70 11.17
CA GLY A 35 11.86 3.95 12.29
C GLY A 35 12.45 5.01 13.24
N ILE A 36 11.73 5.33 14.30
CA ILE A 36 12.14 6.34 15.30
C ILE A 36 13.51 6.00 15.93
N GLY A 37 13.88 4.71 16.03
CA GLY A 37 15.16 4.27 16.57
C GLY A 37 16.30 4.19 15.56
N THR A 38 16.04 4.45 14.29
CA THR A 38 17.08 4.38 13.24
C THR A 38 18.09 5.49 13.43
N SER A 39 19.36 5.13 13.57
CA SER A 39 20.45 6.06 13.82
C SER A 39 21.20 6.44 12.54
N ALA A 40 21.77 7.64 12.50
CA ALA A 40 22.67 8.07 11.41
C ALA A 40 23.85 7.11 11.23
N THR A 41 24.29 6.45 12.29
CA THR A 41 25.40 5.49 12.27
C THR A 41 25.10 4.22 11.47
N GLU A 42 23.84 3.88 11.22
CA GLU A 42 23.48 2.79 10.30
C GLU A 42 23.88 3.10 8.85
N PHE A 43 24.03 4.38 8.52
CA PHE A 43 24.47 4.85 7.21
C PHE A 43 25.97 5.18 7.20
N THR A 44 26.48 5.83 8.24
CA THR A 44 27.85 6.36 8.31
C THR A 44 28.84 5.46 9.04
N GLY A 45 28.37 4.53 9.84
CA GLY A 45 29.19 3.62 10.65
C GLY A 45 29.48 4.11 12.06
N TYR A 46 30.03 3.21 12.88
CA TYR A 46 30.43 3.46 14.26
C TYR A 46 31.91 3.75 14.35
N LYS A 47 32.33 4.64 15.26
CA LYS A 47 33.75 4.95 15.52
C LYS A 47 34.40 3.94 16.46
N TYR A 48 33.63 3.29 17.31
CA TYR A 48 34.07 2.38 18.35
C TYR A 48 33.18 1.12 18.42
N PRO A 49 33.69 -0.06 18.81
CA PRO A 49 35.11 -0.32 19.11
C PRO A 49 35.97 -0.41 17.85
N THR A 50 35.41 -0.70 16.69
CA THR A 50 36.12 -0.81 15.40
C THR A 50 35.45 0.07 14.35
N ARG A 51 36.23 0.60 13.41
CA ARG A 51 35.69 1.33 12.25
C ARG A 51 35.43 0.31 11.14
N GLU A 52 34.18 0.08 10.84
CA GLU A 52 33.79 -0.84 9.78
C GLU A 52 32.84 -0.13 8.79
N ALA A 53 32.92 -0.53 7.53
CA ALA A 53 32.01 -0.07 6.52
C ALA A 53 30.60 -0.61 6.82
N THR A 54 29.58 0.26 6.70
CA THR A 54 28.20 -0.17 6.83
C THR A 54 27.74 -0.92 5.58
N LYS A 55 26.72 -1.75 5.71
CA LYS A 55 26.09 -2.36 4.52
C LYS A 55 25.57 -1.31 3.55
N PHE A 56 25.10 -0.16 4.06
CA PHE A 56 24.70 0.95 3.20
C PHE A 56 25.89 1.41 2.34
N ALA A 57 27.03 1.71 2.94
CA ALA A 57 28.25 2.15 2.24
C ALA A 57 28.74 1.12 1.22
N GLU A 58 28.75 -0.18 1.60
CA GLU A 58 29.15 -1.26 0.69
C GLU A 58 28.25 -1.37 -0.55
N PHE A 59 26.91 -1.26 -0.36
CA PHE A 59 25.95 -1.32 -1.46
C PHE A 59 25.92 -0.04 -2.29
N TYR A 60 26.18 1.09 -1.65
CA TYR A 60 26.26 2.40 -2.30
C TYR A 60 27.42 2.49 -3.30
N ALA A 61 28.55 1.83 -2.98
CA ALA A 61 29.76 1.79 -3.81
C ALA A 61 29.70 0.76 -4.95
N LYS A 62 28.62 0.00 -5.11
CA LYS A 62 28.49 -1.00 -6.17
C LYS A 62 27.15 -0.92 -6.89
N LYS A 63 27.05 -1.56 -8.08
CA LYS A 63 25.77 -1.77 -8.76
C LYS A 63 24.83 -2.49 -7.81
N SER A 64 23.73 -1.84 -7.42
CA SER A 64 22.81 -2.36 -6.41
C SER A 64 21.47 -1.62 -6.41
N ILE A 65 20.48 -2.21 -5.73
CA ILE A 65 19.27 -1.51 -5.31
C ILE A 65 19.26 -1.42 -3.78
N ILE A 66 19.21 -0.20 -3.27
CA ILE A 66 19.04 0.08 -1.83
C ILE A 66 17.62 0.56 -1.60
N LEU A 67 16.85 -0.15 -0.79
CA LEU A 67 15.55 0.27 -0.32
C LEU A 67 15.66 0.92 1.05
N ILE A 68 15.23 2.17 1.16
CA ILE A 68 15.01 2.90 2.41
C ILE A 68 13.50 2.80 2.69
N ASP A 69 13.10 1.78 3.45
CA ASP A 69 11.70 1.48 3.72
C ASP A 69 11.17 2.34 4.87
N GLU A 70 9.99 2.94 4.69
CA GLU A 70 9.37 3.86 5.65
C GLU A 70 10.21 5.12 5.95
N MET A 71 10.80 5.73 4.92
CA MET A 71 11.70 6.91 5.07
C MET A 71 11.07 8.04 5.89
N THR A 72 9.76 8.25 5.83
CA THR A 72 9.05 9.28 6.61
C THR A 72 8.98 9.00 8.12
N ALA A 73 9.39 7.81 8.56
CA ALA A 73 9.52 7.48 9.99
C ALA A 73 10.90 7.86 10.58
N LEU A 74 11.85 8.27 9.73
CA LEU A 74 13.17 8.73 10.18
C LEU A 74 13.09 10.04 10.96
N ASP A 75 13.98 10.17 11.94
CA ASP A 75 14.25 11.47 12.54
C ASP A 75 14.80 12.44 11.48
N PRO A 76 14.39 13.72 11.45
CA PRO A 76 14.88 14.71 10.49
C PRO A 76 16.41 14.84 10.43
N SER A 77 17.11 14.67 11.56
CA SER A 77 18.58 14.71 11.61
C SER A 77 19.22 13.54 10.85
N VAL A 78 18.61 12.36 10.88
CA VAL A 78 19.04 11.19 10.11
C VAL A 78 18.75 11.35 8.63
N ALA A 79 17.58 11.93 8.30
CA ALA A 79 17.22 12.24 6.92
C ALA A 79 18.24 13.17 6.25
N GLN A 80 18.82 14.15 6.98
CA GLN A 80 19.87 15.04 6.46
C GLN A 80 21.14 14.29 6.05
N VAL A 81 21.53 13.25 6.78
CA VAL A 81 22.69 12.41 6.42
C VAL A 81 22.44 11.69 5.09
N ILE A 82 21.24 11.18 4.90
CA ILE A 82 20.83 10.52 3.65
C ILE A 82 20.77 11.53 2.50
N ASN A 83 20.36 12.77 2.77
CA ASN A 83 20.30 13.83 1.75
C ASN A 83 21.65 14.08 1.06
N ALA A 84 22.77 14.04 1.80
CA ALA A 84 24.09 14.15 1.22
C ALA A 84 24.36 13.02 0.20
N ALA A 85 24.07 11.78 0.59
CA ALA A 85 24.21 10.62 -0.29
C ALA A 85 23.30 10.69 -1.53
N LEU A 86 22.07 11.23 -1.38
CA LEU A 86 21.13 11.37 -2.49
C LEU A 86 21.53 12.48 -3.48
N ALA A 87 22.13 13.57 -2.97
CA ALA A 87 22.42 14.78 -3.72
C ALA A 87 23.78 14.74 -4.44
N ASN A 88 24.82 14.43 -3.67
CA ASN A 88 26.20 14.69 -4.09
C ASN A 88 26.86 13.46 -4.73
N GLY A 89 26.22 12.29 -4.63
CA GLY A 89 26.82 11.04 -5.10
C GLY A 89 27.98 10.55 -4.22
N GLU A 90 28.05 11.03 -2.98
CA GLU A 90 29.06 10.64 -2.00
C GLU A 90 28.48 10.69 -0.58
N ILE A 91 29.06 9.90 0.31
CA ILE A 91 28.74 9.91 1.74
C ILE A 91 30.00 9.80 2.58
N GLU A 92 30.11 10.66 3.60
CA GLU A 92 31.14 10.57 4.60
C GLU A 92 30.81 9.45 5.61
N THR A 93 31.73 8.53 5.74
CA THR A 93 31.60 7.40 6.67
C THR A 93 32.75 7.41 7.68
N THR A 94 32.65 6.56 8.69
CA THR A 94 33.77 6.40 9.67
C THR A 94 35.02 5.78 9.06
N THR A 95 34.95 5.20 7.87
CA THR A 95 36.03 4.62 7.11
C THR A 95 36.56 5.53 5.99
N GLY A 96 35.94 6.69 5.79
CA GLY A 96 36.28 7.68 4.76
C GLY A 96 35.10 7.96 3.83
N THR A 97 35.34 8.80 2.84
CA THR A 97 34.36 9.15 1.82
C THR A 97 34.10 7.97 0.89
N VAL A 98 32.83 7.64 0.68
CA VAL A 98 32.36 6.58 -0.22
C VAL A 98 31.60 7.19 -1.38
N LEU A 99 32.07 6.95 -2.60
CA LEU A 99 31.42 7.42 -3.82
C LEU A 99 30.31 6.47 -4.26
N ARG A 100 29.22 7.05 -4.77
CA ARG A 100 28.09 6.30 -5.32
C ARG A 100 28.46 5.65 -6.64
N HIS A 101 28.19 4.36 -6.76
CA HIS A 101 28.28 3.69 -8.05
C HIS A 101 27.25 4.25 -9.03
N PRO A 102 27.58 4.48 -10.32
CA PRO A 102 26.65 5.04 -11.31
C PRO A 102 25.35 4.23 -11.49
N GLU A 103 25.41 2.92 -11.30
CA GLU A 103 24.25 2.01 -11.36
C GLU A 103 23.69 1.64 -9.96
N CYS A 104 24.02 2.40 -8.92
CA CYS A 104 23.35 2.25 -7.62
C CYS A 104 22.02 3.00 -7.65
N ILE A 105 20.92 2.28 -7.45
CA ILE A 105 19.55 2.83 -7.41
C ILE A 105 19.11 2.89 -5.95
N ILE A 106 18.69 4.06 -5.49
CA ILE A 106 18.10 4.23 -4.16
C ILE A 106 16.59 4.37 -4.33
N ILE A 107 15.85 3.50 -3.66
CA ILE A 107 14.39 3.53 -3.62
C ILE A 107 13.98 3.88 -2.20
N ALA A 108 13.24 4.96 -2.02
CA ALA A 108 12.59 5.28 -0.76
C ALA A 108 11.12 4.86 -0.80
N THR A 109 10.56 4.46 0.33
CA THR A 109 9.12 4.23 0.46
C THR A 109 8.53 5.04 1.60
N SER A 110 7.26 5.40 1.46
CA SER A 110 6.49 6.03 2.53
C SER A 110 5.00 5.75 2.37
N ASN A 111 4.24 6.06 3.41
CA ASN A 111 2.79 5.98 3.38
C ASN A 111 2.13 7.34 3.13
N THR A 112 2.90 8.43 3.25
CA THR A 112 2.49 9.81 3.00
C THR A 112 3.49 10.51 2.07
N PHE A 113 3.11 11.64 1.49
CA PHE A 113 3.99 12.46 0.65
C PHE A 113 4.96 13.34 1.46
N GLY A 114 5.33 12.95 2.67
CA GLY A 114 6.28 13.70 3.49
C GLY A 114 5.72 14.96 4.14
N ASN A 115 4.41 15.17 4.11
CA ASN A 115 3.74 16.33 4.72
C ASN A 115 3.54 16.18 6.24
N GLY A 116 4.15 15.15 6.85
CA GLY A 116 4.00 14.82 8.25
C GLY A 116 2.93 13.77 8.51
N ALA A 117 2.57 13.65 9.79
CA ALA A 117 1.55 12.72 10.25
C ALA A 117 0.18 13.06 9.68
N ASP A 118 -0.57 12.03 9.32
CA ASP A 118 -1.98 12.14 8.97
C ASP A 118 -2.86 11.31 9.93
N ARG A 119 -4.15 11.24 9.65
CA ARG A 119 -5.09 10.54 10.50
C ARG A 119 -4.82 9.03 10.63
N GLN A 120 -4.30 8.40 9.59
CA GLN A 120 -4.01 6.96 9.55
C GLN A 120 -2.55 6.66 9.92
N TYR A 121 -1.64 7.54 9.57
CA TYR A 121 -0.19 7.37 9.67
C TYR A 121 0.43 8.41 10.60
N VAL A 122 0.23 8.24 11.91
CA VAL A 122 0.66 9.20 12.95
C VAL A 122 2.16 9.20 13.25
N ALA A 123 2.87 8.16 12.84
CA ALA A 123 4.31 8.04 13.08
C ALA A 123 5.16 8.61 11.94
N ASN A 124 4.54 9.30 10.97
CA ASN A 124 5.28 9.93 9.89
C ASN A 124 5.72 11.34 10.28
N ASN A 125 7.01 11.62 10.10
CA ASN A 125 7.58 12.94 10.25
C ASN A 125 7.38 13.75 8.96
N GLN A 126 7.37 15.08 9.10
CA GLN A 126 7.46 15.98 7.96
C GLN A 126 8.88 15.92 7.40
N LEU A 127 8.98 15.71 6.08
CA LEU A 127 10.25 15.78 5.38
C LEU A 127 10.54 17.23 4.98
N ASP A 128 11.82 17.58 5.01
CA ASP A 128 12.28 18.85 4.49
C ASP A 128 12.08 18.92 2.96
N ALA A 129 11.76 20.10 2.45
CA ALA A 129 11.57 20.35 1.02
C ALA A 129 12.81 19.93 0.19
N SER A 130 14.00 20.13 0.75
CA SER A 130 15.25 19.69 0.13
C SER A 130 15.32 18.17 -0.03
N THR A 131 14.81 17.39 0.93
CA THR A 131 14.75 15.93 0.85
C THR A 131 13.79 15.49 -0.24
N ILE A 132 12.61 16.11 -0.31
CA ILE A 132 11.59 15.82 -1.35
C ILE A 132 12.15 16.11 -2.74
N ASP A 133 12.87 17.23 -2.89
CA ASP A 133 13.48 17.62 -4.16
C ASP A 133 14.47 16.59 -4.73
N ARG A 134 15.15 15.81 -3.89
CA ARG A 134 16.08 14.73 -4.32
C ARG A 134 15.38 13.60 -5.07
N PHE A 135 14.06 13.53 -5.01
CA PHE A 135 13.24 12.55 -5.72
C PHE A 135 12.40 13.17 -6.84
N THR A 136 12.54 14.47 -7.11
CA THR A 136 11.78 15.18 -8.14
C THR A 136 11.93 14.49 -9.50
N GLY A 137 10.79 14.18 -10.12
CA GLY A 137 10.71 13.48 -11.41
C GLY A 137 10.75 11.95 -11.33
N ALA A 138 10.88 11.37 -10.13
CA ALA A 138 10.81 9.92 -9.92
C ALA A 138 9.97 9.54 -8.68
N ILE A 139 8.90 10.28 -8.44
CA ILE A 139 7.89 9.94 -7.41
C ILE A 139 6.83 9.07 -8.07
N ILE A 140 6.62 7.88 -7.53
CA ILE A 140 5.68 6.89 -8.05
C ILE A 140 4.60 6.63 -6.98
N GLU A 141 3.36 6.89 -7.32
CA GLU A 141 2.24 6.50 -6.46
C GLU A 141 1.91 5.01 -6.68
N VAL A 142 1.93 4.24 -5.60
CA VAL A 142 1.65 2.79 -5.59
C VAL A 142 0.35 2.53 -4.86
N ASN A 143 -0.64 2.05 -5.57
CA ASN A 143 -1.95 1.68 -5.03
C ASN A 143 -2.13 0.16 -4.95
N TYR A 144 -3.24 -0.28 -4.34
CA TYR A 144 -3.61 -1.70 -4.33
C TYR A 144 -3.85 -2.20 -5.75
N SER A 145 -3.20 -3.31 -6.13
CA SER A 145 -3.31 -3.89 -7.46
C SER A 145 -4.55 -4.78 -7.56
N VAL A 146 -5.58 -4.31 -8.26
CA VAL A 146 -6.78 -5.11 -8.56
C VAL A 146 -6.42 -6.43 -9.26
N LYS A 147 -5.49 -6.40 -10.22
CA LYS A 147 -5.01 -7.58 -10.93
C LYS A 147 -4.35 -8.60 -10.00
N TYR A 148 -3.57 -8.14 -9.02
CA TYR A 148 -2.97 -9.04 -8.04
C TYR A 148 -4.01 -9.56 -7.06
N GLU A 149 -4.88 -8.70 -6.57
CA GLU A 149 -5.89 -9.06 -5.57
C GLU A 149 -6.98 -10.00 -6.14
N SER A 150 -7.29 -9.92 -7.45
CA SER A 150 -8.25 -10.83 -8.10
C SER A 150 -7.81 -12.30 -8.17
N GLN A 151 -6.55 -12.60 -7.82
CA GLN A 151 -6.04 -13.98 -7.76
C GLN A 151 -6.46 -14.71 -6.47
N PHE A 152 -6.97 -13.98 -5.48
CA PHE A 152 -7.41 -14.52 -4.20
C PHE A 152 -8.90 -14.91 -4.23
N ASP A 153 -9.35 -15.55 -3.17
CA ASP A 153 -10.75 -15.95 -3.01
C ASP A 153 -11.70 -14.73 -3.19
N HIS A 154 -12.68 -14.89 -4.06
CA HIS A 154 -13.59 -13.80 -4.46
C HIS A 154 -14.40 -13.22 -3.28
N GLU A 155 -14.84 -14.08 -2.33
CA GLU A 155 -15.56 -13.62 -1.14
C GLU A 155 -14.66 -12.77 -0.26
N VAL A 156 -13.40 -13.18 -0.09
CA VAL A 156 -12.39 -12.44 0.69
C VAL A 156 -12.13 -11.09 0.06
N VAL A 157 -11.86 -11.06 -1.23
CA VAL A 157 -11.57 -9.81 -1.97
C VAL A 157 -12.75 -8.84 -1.87
N ASN A 158 -13.97 -9.31 -2.09
CA ASN A 158 -15.17 -8.49 -1.98
C ASN A 158 -15.35 -7.92 -0.57
N TYR A 159 -15.16 -8.73 0.46
CA TYR A 159 -15.26 -8.27 1.83
C TYR A 159 -14.23 -7.16 2.14
N ILE A 160 -12.97 -7.33 1.72
CA ILE A 160 -11.94 -6.33 1.93
C ILE A 160 -12.25 -5.03 1.16
N TYR A 161 -12.82 -5.11 -0.03
CA TYR A 161 -13.25 -3.93 -0.78
C TYR A 161 -14.41 -3.20 -0.09
N LEU A 162 -15.36 -3.94 0.50
CA LEU A 162 -16.40 -3.35 1.34
C LEU A 162 -15.80 -2.64 2.56
N LEU A 163 -14.81 -3.27 3.24
CA LEU A 163 -14.10 -2.64 4.35
C LEU A 163 -13.38 -1.36 3.91
N ARG A 164 -12.66 -1.36 2.78
CA ARG A 164 -12.00 -0.15 2.24
C ARG A 164 -12.99 1.00 2.01
N ASN A 165 -14.11 0.70 1.40
CA ASN A 165 -15.15 1.69 1.15
C ASN A 165 -15.78 2.19 2.46
N CYS A 166 -16.07 1.28 3.40
CA CYS A 166 -16.58 1.63 4.71
C CYS A 166 -15.61 2.56 5.47
N ILE A 167 -14.32 2.23 5.49
CA ILE A 167 -13.25 3.04 6.10
C ILE A 167 -13.22 4.44 5.49
N LYS A 168 -13.26 4.51 4.15
CA LYS A 168 -13.21 5.78 3.41
C LYS A 168 -14.41 6.66 3.71
N ILE A 169 -15.64 6.11 3.58
CA ILE A 169 -16.89 6.85 3.74
C ILE A 169 -17.07 7.34 5.18
N ASN A 170 -16.76 6.50 6.17
CA ASN A 170 -16.90 6.83 7.58
C ASN A 170 -15.62 7.44 8.18
N SER A 171 -14.62 7.69 7.36
CA SER A 171 -13.34 8.25 7.79
C SER A 171 -12.74 7.51 8.99
N LEU A 172 -12.78 6.18 9.01
CA LEU A 172 -12.22 5.38 10.10
C LEU A 172 -10.69 5.42 10.07
N ARG A 173 -10.09 5.39 11.26
CA ARG A 173 -8.62 5.32 11.39
C ARG A 173 -8.15 3.86 11.30
N ARG A 174 -8.47 3.21 10.19
CA ARG A 174 -8.20 1.79 9.94
C ARG A 174 -7.69 1.59 8.52
N ILE A 175 -7.05 0.46 8.27
CA ILE A 175 -6.49 0.10 6.96
C ILE A 175 -6.96 -1.32 6.63
N ALA A 176 -7.49 -1.50 5.42
CA ALA A 176 -7.80 -2.81 4.85
C ALA A 176 -6.85 -3.10 3.70
N SER A 177 -5.67 -3.64 4.01
CA SER A 177 -4.57 -3.85 3.07
C SER A 177 -4.67 -5.19 2.33
N THR A 178 -3.84 -5.36 1.28
CA THR A 178 -3.67 -6.66 0.62
C THR A 178 -3.16 -7.74 1.58
N ARG A 179 -2.43 -7.36 2.65
CA ARG A 179 -2.04 -8.32 3.71
C ARG A 179 -3.26 -8.90 4.44
N MET A 180 -4.35 -8.12 4.59
CA MET A 180 -5.60 -8.65 5.17
C MET A 180 -6.27 -9.67 4.24
N ILE A 181 -6.21 -9.49 2.91
CA ILE A 181 -6.67 -10.49 1.94
C ILE A 181 -5.90 -11.79 2.14
N GLN A 182 -4.58 -11.73 2.18
CA GLN A 182 -3.71 -12.88 2.39
C GLN A 182 -3.97 -13.59 3.72
N ALA A 183 -4.20 -12.84 4.80
CA ALA A 183 -4.53 -13.38 6.10
C ALA A 183 -5.90 -14.08 6.10
N ALA A 184 -6.92 -13.43 5.54
CA ALA A 184 -8.26 -13.99 5.42
C ALA A 184 -8.30 -15.27 4.59
N GLU A 185 -7.57 -15.31 3.47
CA GLU A 185 -7.48 -16.52 2.67
C GLU A 185 -6.84 -17.69 3.44
N LYS A 186 -5.79 -17.41 4.23
CA LYS A 186 -5.18 -18.43 5.10
C LYS A 186 -6.17 -18.93 6.16
N MET A 187 -6.92 -18.03 6.80
CA MET A 187 -7.95 -18.39 7.79
C MET A 187 -9.05 -19.26 7.18
N LYS A 188 -9.54 -18.92 5.97
CA LYS A 188 -10.51 -19.75 5.23
C LYS A 188 -9.95 -21.13 4.89
N LYS A 189 -8.71 -21.21 4.43
CA LYS A 189 -8.06 -22.49 4.08
C LYS A 189 -7.93 -23.45 5.26
N VAL A 190 -7.80 -22.95 6.48
CA VAL A 190 -7.78 -23.78 7.70
C VAL A 190 -9.18 -24.01 8.30
N GLY A 191 -10.26 -23.62 7.59
CA GLY A 191 -11.64 -23.89 7.99
C GLY A 191 -12.21 -22.91 9.03
N MET A 192 -11.58 -21.75 9.23
CA MET A 192 -12.09 -20.73 10.18
C MET A 192 -13.32 -20.04 9.61
N SER A 193 -14.49 -20.27 10.18
CA SER A 193 -15.78 -19.69 9.72
C SER A 193 -15.95 -18.22 10.09
N ASP A 194 -15.36 -17.80 11.20
CA ASP A 194 -15.44 -16.44 11.78
C ASP A 194 -14.31 -15.51 11.31
N TRP A 195 -13.64 -15.84 10.20
CA TRP A 195 -12.52 -15.08 9.67
C TRP A 195 -12.81 -13.58 9.46
N LYS A 196 -14.06 -13.21 9.15
CA LYS A 196 -14.47 -11.82 8.99
C LYS A 196 -14.37 -11.04 10.31
N ASP A 197 -14.83 -11.62 11.39
CA ASP A 197 -14.77 -11.02 12.72
C ASP A 197 -13.32 -10.99 13.24
N MET A 198 -12.53 -12.00 12.93
CA MET A 198 -11.11 -12.05 13.29
C MET A 198 -10.29 -10.95 12.63
N LEU A 199 -10.60 -10.57 11.39
CA LEU A 199 -9.89 -9.47 10.70
C LEU A 199 -10.08 -8.11 11.38
N ILE A 200 -11.18 -7.90 12.05
CA ILE A 200 -11.52 -6.65 12.72
C ILE A 200 -11.57 -6.79 14.25
N ILE A 201 -10.99 -7.85 14.80
CA ILE A 201 -11.09 -8.17 16.24
C ILE A 201 -10.58 -7.05 17.13
N ASN A 202 -9.54 -6.35 16.70
CA ASN A 202 -8.92 -5.21 17.42
C ASN A 202 -9.60 -3.86 17.17
N TRP A 203 -10.71 -3.84 16.42
CA TRP A 203 -11.49 -2.62 16.21
C TRP A 203 -12.41 -2.38 17.40
N SER A 204 -12.74 -1.12 17.67
CA SER A 204 -13.72 -0.81 18.73
C SER A 204 -15.12 -1.32 18.36
N ASP A 205 -15.97 -1.52 19.35
CA ASP A 205 -17.34 -1.97 19.12
C ASP A 205 -18.13 -0.99 18.25
N THR A 206 -17.87 0.30 18.41
CA THR A 206 -18.45 1.34 17.54
C THR A 206 -18.04 1.14 16.08
N GLU A 207 -16.74 0.91 15.80
CA GLU A 207 -16.25 0.68 14.44
C GLU A 207 -16.80 -0.63 13.86
N LYS A 208 -16.87 -1.70 14.67
CA LYS A 208 -17.48 -2.98 14.26
C LYS A 208 -18.96 -2.81 13.89
N ASN A 209 -19.71 -2.02 14.65
CA ASN A 209 -21.11 -1.72 14.38
C ASN A 209 -21.27 -0.89 13.10
N ILE A 210 -20.40 0.09 12.85
CA ILE A 210 -20.38 0.85 11.58
C ILE A 210 -20.18 -0.09 10.39
N VAL A 211 -19.21 -1.01 10.49
CA VAL A 211 -18.94 -2.01 9.45
C VAL A 211 -20.16 -2.89 9.18
N LYS A 212 -20.78 -3.45 10.24
CA LYS A 212 -21.98 -4.30 10.12
C LYS A 212 -23.13 -3.56 9.43
N GLN A 213 -23.42 -2.34 9.87
CA GLN A 213 -24.48 -1.51 9.28
C GLN A 213 -24.19 -1.14 7.81
N TYR A 214 -22.93 -0.84 7.49
CA TYR A 214 -22.51 -0.53 6.13
C TYR A 214 -22.70 -1.72 5.20
N ILE A 215 -22.25 -2.91 5.59
CA ILE A 215 -22.37 -4.13 4.81
C ILE A 215 -23.85 -4.47 4.59
N GLN A 216 -24.67 -4.44 5.66
CA GLN A 216 -26.11 -4.69 5.57
C GLN A 216 -26.79 -3.76 4.58
N LYS A 217 -26.52 -2.45 4.63
CA LYS A 217 -27.07 -1.49 3.66
C LYS A 217 -26.67 -1.78 2.21
N VAL A 218 -25.42 -2.21 1.98
CA VAL A 218 -24.96 -2.58 0.62
C VAL A 218 -25.70 -3.82 0.13
N GLU A 219 -25.90 -4.82 0.98
CA GLU A 219 -26.63 -6.05 0.65
C GLU A 219 -28.11 -5.75 0.36
N GLU A 220 -28.78 -4.97 1.19
CA GLU A 220 -30.18 -4.53 0.97
C GLU A 220 -30.34 -3.76 -0.35
N ASN A 221 -29.39 -2.88 -0.68
CA ASN A 221 -29.43 -2.12 -1.94
C ASN A 221 -29.23 -3.04 -3.16
N LYS A 222 -28.32 -4.03 -3.07
CA LYS A 222 -28.14 -5.03 -4.14
C LYS A 222 -29.44 -5.83 -4.36
N THR A 223 -30.10 -6.25 -3.29
CA THR A 223 -31.36 -6.99 -3.35
C THR A 223 -32.48 -6.13 -3.99
N LYS A 224 -32.60 -4.85 -3.60
CA LYS A 224 -33.58 -3.92 -4.18
C LYS A 224 -33.33 -3.66 -5.67
N GLN A 225 -32.06 -3.47 -6.09
CA GLN A 225 -31.70 -3.30 -7.50
C GLN A 225 -32.00 -4.55 -8.33
N SER A 226 -31.66 -5.74 -7.81
CA SER A 226 -31.99 -7.01 -8.44
C SER A 226 -33.51 -7.18 -8.57
N THR A 227 -34.29 -6.88 -7.53
CA THR A 227 -35.73 -6.95 -7.56
C THR A 227 -36.35 -5.94 -8.53
N ALA A 228 -35.82 -4.71 -8.57
CA ALA A 228 -36.28 -3.69 -9.51
C ALA A 228 -36.02 -4.08 -10.97
N SER A 229 -34.85 -4.64 -11.27
CA SER A 229 -34.48 -5.12 -12.60
C SER A 229 -35.36 -6.31 -13.04
N ILE A 230 -35.70 -7.22 -12.11
CA ILE A 230 -36.61 -8.34 -12.37
C ILE A 230 -38.03 -7.82 -12.64
N ILE A 231 -38.55 -6.86 -11.85
CA ILE A 231 -39.88 -6.24 -12.06
C ILE A 231 -39.91 -5.52 -13.40
N GLU A 232 -38.83 -4.83 -13.79
CA GLU A 232 -38.75 -4.14 -15.08
C GLU A 232 -38.75 -5.12 -16.27
N ALA A 233 -38.03 -6.25 -16.14
CA ALA A 233 -38.04 -7.32 -17.11
C ALA A 233 -39.47 -7.93 -17.23
N ILE A 234 -40.12 -8.22 -16.12
CA ILE A 234 -41.51 -8.73 -16.10
C ILE A 234 -42.46 -7.72 -16.75
N ARG A 235 -42.35 -6.43 -16.45
CA ARG A 235 -43.18 -5.37 -17.07
C ARG A 235 -42.97 -5.30 -18.59
N LYS A 236 -41.73 -5.47 -19.06
CA LYS A 236 -41.40 -5.53 -20.49
C LYS A 236 -42.05 -6.72 -21.19
N ASP A 237 -42.00 -7.90 -20.55
CA ASP A 237 -42.66 -9.11 -21.08
C ASP A 237 -44.19 -8.96 -21.13
N PHE A 238 -44.79 -8.37 -20.11
CA PHE A 238 -46.25 -8.07 -20.09
C PHE A 238 -46.64 -7.03 -21.12
N SER A 239 -45.84 -6.00 -21.39
CA SER A 239 -46.10 -5.00 -22.41
C SER A 239 -45.98 -5.54 -23.84
N ASN A 240 -45.17 -6.58 -24.06
CA ASN A 240 -45.00 -7.26 -25.34
C ASN A 240 -46.08 -8.35 -25.59
N SER A 241 -46.82 -8.75 -24.56
CA SER A 241 -47.90 -9.77 -24.64
C SER A 241 -49.30 -9.17 -24.82
N THR A 242 -49.46 -7.99 -25.40
CA THR A 242 -50.78 -7.52 -25.84
C THR A 242 -51.22 -8.36 -27.01
N VAL A 243 -51.93 -9.40 -26.72
CA VAL A 243 -52.67 -10.27 -27.67
C VAL A 243 -53.65 -9.39 -28.44
N THR A 244 -53.35 -9.14 -29.69
CA THR A 244 -54.32 -8.57 -30.64
C THR A 244 -55.38 -9.64 -30.95
N ALA A 245 -56.46 -9.66 -30.18
CA ALA A 245 -57.66 -10.45 -30.55
C ALA A 245 -58.25 -9.85 -31.83
N LYS A 246 -57.94 -10.44 -32.97
CA LYS A 246 -58.65 -10.16 -34.22
C LYS A 246 -60.01 -10.87 -34.15
N PHE A 247 -61.04 -10.11 -33.80
CA PHE A 247 -62.40 -10.54 -34.06
C PHE A 247 -62.66 -10.55 -35.58
N LYS A 248 -62.75 -11.73 -36.18
CA LYS A 248 -63.35 -11.89 -37.50
C LYS A 248 -64.87 -11.79 -37.32
N THR A 249 -65.52 -10.68 -37.72
CA THR A 249 -66.93 -10.60 -38.01
C THR A 249 -67.15 -11.33 -39.32
N ALA A 250 -67.92 -12.46 -39.27
CA ALA A 250 -68.50 -13.10 -40.43
C ALA A 250 -69.80 -12.38 -40.77
N ALA A 251 -69.94 -11.91 -42.01
CA ALA A 251 -71.15 -11.58 -42.67
C ALA A 251 -71.44 -12.69 -43.67
#